data_d19756f6bee23925e6507fc09e451c04
#
_entry.id   d19756f6bee23925e6507fc09e451c04
#
_cell.length_a   1.000
_cell.length_b   1.000
_cell.length_c   1.000
_cell.angle_alpha   90.00
_cell.angle_beta   90.00
_cell.angle_gamma   90.00
#
_symmetry.space_group_name_H-M   'P 1'
#
loop_
_entity.id
_entity.type
_entity.pdbx_description
1 polymer ?
#
loop_
_entity_poly.entity_id
_entity_poly.type
_entity_poly.pdbx_seq_one_letter_code
_entity_poly.pdbx_strand_id
1 'polypeptide(L)'
;GDATGQDIKHPLDTITTKDRFGLVTIEGTDYQIVDIGLRMLEPRELYGCQGFPSDYIIDHDYTGKTYPRAEQVKRCGNSVSPMVPNALVRANLKELCIAQRMPNCSINEEKTGQLRFA
;
A
#
# COMPACT_ATOMS: atom_id res chain seq x y z
N GLY A 1 6.19 -23.65 6.73
CA GLY A 1 4.74 -23.57 6.60
C GLY A 1 4.36 -24.00 5.19
N ASP A 2 3.44 -24.92 5.09
CA ASP A 2 2.95 -25.43 3.81
C ASP A 2 2.26 -24.28 3.08
N ALA A 3 2.75 -23.95 1.90
CA ALA A 3 2.15 -22.93 1.02
C ALA A 3 0.87 -23.52 0.43
N THR A 4 -0.25 -23.31 1.12
CA THR A 4 -1.58 -23.63 0.59
C THR A 4 -2.01 -22.52 -0.34
N GLY A 5 -2.39 -22.87 -1.58
CA GLY A 5 -2.96 -21.89 -2.51
C GLY A 5 -4.26 -21.29 -1.95
N GLN A 6 -4.50 -20.01 -2.19
CA GLN A 6 -5.68 -19.28 -1.75
C GLN A 6 -6.46 -18.78 -2.97
N ASP A 7 -7.78 -18.86 -2.90
CA ASP A 7 -8.64 -18.32 -3.95
C ASP A 7 -8.51 -16.79 -4.00
N ILE A 8 -8.35 -16.22 -5.20
CA ILE A 8 -8.21 -14.79 -5.44
C ILE A 8 -9.41 -13.96 -4.93
N LYS A 9 -10.56 -14.59 -4.72
CA LYS A 9 -11.77 -13.94 -4.16
C LYS A 9 -11.72 -13.76 -2.65
N HIS A 10 -10.77 -14.39 -1.96
CA HIS A 10 -10.59 -14.21 -0.53
C HIS A 10 -9.57 -13.10 -0.23
N PRO A 11 -9.67 -12.46 0.95
CA PRO A 11 -8.67 -11.49 1.39
C PRO A 11 -7.27 -12.10 1.39
N LEU A 12 -6.28 -11.32 0.97
CA LEU A 12 -4.89 -11.76 0.98
C LEU A 12 -4.40 -11.95 2.43
N ASP A 13 -3.60 -12.98 2.65
CA ASP A 13 -2.93 -13.20 3.93
C ASP A 13 -1.93 -12.07 4.26
N THR A 14 -1.35 -12.11 5.46
CA THR A 14 -0.38 -11.11 5.92
C THR A 14 0.76 -10.90 4.92
N ILE A 15 0.89 -9.68 4.43
CA ILE A 15 1.99 -9.28 3.55
C ILE A 15 3.28 -9.20 4.37
N THR A 16 4.24 -10.05 4.01
CA THR A 16 5.54 -10.11 4.67
C THR A 16 6.56 -9.20 3.97
N THR A 17 7.70 -8.95 4.63
CA THR A 17 8.81 -8.18 4.05
C THR A 17 9.57 -8.93 2.95
N LYS A 18 9.30 -10.21 2.77
CA LYS A 18 9.85 -11.06 1.70
C LYS A 18 8.78 -11.30 0.64
N ASP A 19 9.22 -11.37 -0.61
CA ASP A 19 8.37 -11.64 -1.77
C ASP A 19 7.89 -13.09 -1.74
N ARG A 20 6.63 -13.33 -1.31
CA ARG A 20 6.05 -14.67 -1.13
C ARG A 20 4.74 -14.88 -1.86
N PHE A 21 4.17 -13.82 -2.45
CA PHE A 21 2.90 -13.94 -3.13
C PHE A 21 3.10 -14.09 -4.63
N GLY A 22 2.57 -15.16 -5.17
CA GLY A 22 2.51 -15.43 -6.61
C GLY A 22 1.07 -15.59 -7.07
N LEU A 23 0.75 -15.05 -8.22
CA LEU A 23 -0.51 -15.27 -8.89
C LEU A 23 -0.37 -16.45 -9.85
N VAL A 24 -1.21 -17.48 -9.66
CA VAL A 24 -1.32 -18.63 -10.58
C VAL A 24 -2.58 -18.45 -11.42
N THR A 25 -2.44 -18.44 -12.72
CA THR A 25 -3.55 -18.44 -13.67
C THR A 25 -3.58 -19.77 -14.38
N ILE A 26 -4.74 -20.45 -14.36
CA ILE A 26 -4.94 -21.71 -15.05
C ILE A 26 -6.00 -21.48 -16.11
N GLU A 27 -5.63 -21.67 -17.36
CA GLU A 27 -6.56 -21.63 -18.49
C GLU A 27 -6.86 -23.05 -18.95
N GLY A 28 -8.14 -23.36 -19.13
CA GLY A 28 -8.57 -24.68 -19.57
C GLY A 28 -10.08 -24.78 -19.77
N THR A 29 -10.50 -25.83 -20.45
CA THR A 29 -11.89 -26.29 -20.51
C THR A 29 -12.07 -27.44 -19.52
N ASP A 30 -13.31 -27.85 -19.23
CA ASP A 30 -13.65 -28.87 -18.20
C ASP A 30 -12.87 -30.20 -18.30
N TYR A 31 -12.12 -30.41 -19.36
CA TYR A 31 -11.43 -31.69 -19.64
C TYR A 31 -9.92 -31.54 -19.87
N GLN A 32 -9.39 -30.33 -20.03
CA GLN A 32 -7.97 -30.16 -20.32
C GLN A 32 -7.46 -28.79 -19.88
N ILE A 33 -6.37 -28.78 -19.09
CA ILE A 33 -5.62 -27.56 -18.77
C ILE A 33 -4.82 -27.18 -20.02
N VAL A 34 -5.04 -25.97 -20.55
CA VAL A 34 -4.37 -25.46 -21.75
C VAL A 34 -3.09 -24.72 -21.39
N ASP A 35 -3.11 -23.93 -20.31
CA ASP A 35 -1.95 -23.16 -19.85
C ASP A 35 -1.99 -22.93 -18.34
N ILE A 36 -0.81 -22.77 -17.73
CA ILE A 36 -0.63 -22.38 -16.32
C ILE A 36 0.38 -21.26 -16.28
N GLY A 37 -0.06 -20.05 -15.94
CA GLY A 37 0.80 -18.90 -15.71
C GLY A 37 1.09 -18.71 -14.22
N LEU A 38 2.35 -18.49 -13.88
CA LEU A 38 2.79 -18.11 -12.52
C LEU A 38 3.65 -16.85 -12.58
N ARG A 39 3.27 -15.83 -11.84
CA ARG A 39 4.11 -14.65 -11.63
C ARG A 39 4.04 -14.18 -10.18
N MET A 40 5.09 -13.52 -9.71
CA MET A 40 5.07 -12.84 -8.43
C MET A 40 4.23 -11.55 -8.52
N LEU A 41 3.52 -11.21 -7.44
CA LEU A 41 2.78 -9.95 -7.36
C LEU A 41 3.74 -8.76 -7.42
N GLU A 42 3.33 -7.74 -8.15
CA GLU A 42 4.08 -6.49 -8.23
C GLU A 42 3.90 -5.66 -6.94
N PRO A 43 4.91 -4.84 -6.55
CA PRO A 43 4.80 -4.00 -5.36
C PRO A 43 3.54 -3.15 -5.34
N ARG A 44 3.11 -2.62 -6.48
CA ARG A 44 1.89 -1.82 -6.61
C ARG A 44 0.63 -2.62 -6.27
N GLU A 45 0.58 -3.88 -6.66
CA GLU A 45 -0.53 -4.79 -6.33
C GLU A 45 -0.58 -5.06 -4.81
N LEU A 46 0.59 -5.28 -4.18
CA LEU A 46 0.68 -5.48 -2.73
C LEU A 46 0.21 -4.26 -1.94
N TYR A 47 0.61 -3.05 -2.33
CA TYR A 47 0.14 -1.81 -1.71
C TYR A 47 -1.37 -1.61 -1.93
N GLY A 48 -1.89 -1.93 -3.11
CA GLY A 48 -3.32 -1.93 -3.39
C GLY A 48 -4.11 -2.88 -2.50
N CYS A 49 -3.61 -4.10 -2.27
CA CYS A 49 -4.20 -5.07 -1.35
C CYS A 49 -4.26 -4.56 0.09
N GLN A 50 -3.32 -3.72 0.51
CA GLN A 50 -3.34 -3.07 1.82
C GLN A 50 -4.24 -1.82 1.87
N GLY A 51 -4.84 -1.42 0.75
CA GLY A 51 -5.72 -0.25 0.69
C GLY A 51 -5.00 1.09 0.56
N PHE A 52 -3.76 1.10 0.08
CA PHE A 52 -3.08 2.35 -0.28
C PHE A 52 -3.66 2.92 -1.58
N PRO A 53 -3.76 4.25 -1.72
CA PRO A 53 -4.18 4.90 -2.96
C PRO A 53 -3.28 4.54 -4.13
N SER A 54 -3.84 4.53 -5.35
CA SER A 54 -3.09 4.18 -6.57
C SER A 54 -1.97 5.17 -6.92
N ASP A 55 -2.08 6.39 -6.47
CA ASP A 55 -1.11 7.48 -6.65
C ASP A 55 -0.05 7.56 -5.53
N TYR A 56 -0.11 6.66 -4.53
CA TYR A 56 0.88 6.62 -3.46
C TYR A 56 2.27 6.29 -4.00
N ILE A 57 3.26 7.15 -3.71
CA ILE A 57 4.63 7.01 -4.22
C ILE A 57 5.35 5.87 -3.50
N ILE A 58 5.73 4.83 -4.24
CA ILE A 58 6.40 3.63 -3.70
C ILE A 58 7.78 3.38 -4.31
N ASP A 59 8.10 4.00 -5.42
CA ASP A 59 9.21 3.67 -6.32
C ASP A 59 10.42 4.59 -6.18
N HIS A 60 10.27 5.77 -5.57
CA HIS A 60 11.36 6.73 -5.38
C HIS A 60 11.24 7.51 -4.08
N ASP A 61 12.31 8.17 -3.67
CA ASP A 61 12.35 9.10 -2.54
C ASP A 61 12.14 10.56 -2.99
N TYR A 62 12.16 11.48 -2.03
CA TYR A 62 12.01 12.92 -2.28
C TYR A 62 13.15 13.52 -3.13
N THR A 63 14.28 12.83 -3.26
CA THR A 63 15.40 13.25 -4.14
C THR A 63 15.28 12.71 -5.56
N GLY A 64 14.27 11.86 -5.84
CA GLY A 64 14.08 11.16 -7.11
C GLY A 64 14.89 9.88 -7.25
N LYS A 65 15.58 9.43 -6.19
CA LYS A 65 16.30 8.16 -6.20
C LYS A 65 15.33 7.00 -6.14
N THR A 66 15.40 6.10 -7.12
CA THR A 66 14.52 4.94 -7.23
C THR A 66 14.85 3.83 -6.24
N TYR A 67 13.82 3.15 -5.76
CA TYR A 67 13.94 1.98 -4.89
C TYR A 67 13.85 0.69 -5.69
N PRO A 68 14.77 -0.28 -5.47
CA PRO A 68 14.64 -1.63 -6.04
C PRO A 68 13.32 -2.29 -5.61
N ARG A 69 12.79 -3.19 -6.45
CA ARG A 69 11.56 -3.94 -6.18
C ARG A 69 11.54 -4.59 -4.78
N ALA A 70 12.64 -5.23 -4.38
CA ALA A 70 12.75 -5.88 -3.07
C ALA A 70 12.58 -4.88 -1.90
N GLU A 71 13.10 -3.66 -2.04
CA GLU A 71 12.94 -2.62 -1.02
C GLU A 71 11.48 -2.11 -0.98
N GLN A 72 10.82 -1.99 -2.12
CA GLN A 72 9.40 -1.63 -2.19
C GLN A 72 8.53 -2.69 -1.50
N VAL A 73 8.75 -3.98 -1.76
CA VAL A 73 8.05 -5.10 -1.11
C VAL A 73 8.30 -5.09 0.40
N LYS A 74 9.56 -4.91 0.83
CA LYS A 74 9.93 -4.83 2.24
C LYS A 74 9.21 -3.68 2.96
N ARG A 75 9.12 -2.51 2.34
CA ARG A 75 8.40 -1.35 2.89
C ARG A 75 6.90 -1.63 2.98
N CYS A 76 6.32 -2.29 1.98
CA CYS A 76 4.93 -2.72 2.02
C CYS A 76 4.68 -3.64 3.21
N GLY A 77 5.51 -4.66 3.42
CA GLY A 77 5.38 -5.59 4.55
C GLY A 77 5.57 -4.94 5.93
N ASN A 78 6.32 -3.84 6.02
CA ASN A 78 6.49 -3.07 7.26
C ASN A 78 5.40 -2.01 7.46
N SER A 79 4.56 -1.76 6.47
CA SER A 79 3.50 -0.75 6.54
C SER A 79 2.26 -1.28 7.25
N VAL A 80 1.42 -0.35 7.71
CA VAL A 80 0.09 -0.65 8.26
C VAL A 80 -0.95 -0.16 7.25
N SER A 81 -2.00 -0.96 7.03
CA SER A 81 -3.12 -0.56 6.17
C SER A 81 -3.70 0.78 6.63
N PRO A 82 -3.79 1.80 5.78
CA PRO A 82 -4.31 3.12 6.14
C PRO A 82 -5.77 3.10 6.58
N MET A 83 -6.52 2.05 6.23
CA MET A 83 -7.92 1.89 6.62
C MET A 83 -8.08 1.68 8.13
N VAL A 84 -7.13 0.96 8.76
CA VAL A 84 -7.19 0.66 10.20
C VAL A 84 -7.04 1.93 11.06
N PRO A 85 -5.96 2.73 10.94
CA PRO A 85 -5.84 3.97 11.71
C PRO A 85 -6.96 4.97 11.38
N ASN A 86 -7.43 5.04 10.13
CA ASN A 86 -8.58 5.87 9.78
C ASN A 86 -9.83 5.47 10.57
N ALA A 87 -10.15 4.18 10.62
CA ALA A 87 -11.29 3.68 11.39
C ALA A 87 -11.14 3.98 12.90
N LEU A 88 -9.94 3.77 13.46
CA LEU A 88 -9.66 4.07 14.87
C LEU A 88 -9.81 5.56 15.19
N VAL A 89 -9.26 6.44 14.37
CA VAL A 89 -9.40 7.89 14.54
C VAL A 89 -10.86 8.30 14.47
N ARG A 90 -11.61 7.83 13.47
CA ARG A 90 -13.04 8.15 13.33
C ARG A 90 -13.89 7.64 14.51
N ALA A 91 -13.53 6.49 15.07
CA ALA A 91 -14.24 5.93 16.22
C ALA A 91 -13.97 6.69 17.52
N ASN A 92 -12.71 7.12 17.74
CA ASN A 92 -12.27 7.68 19.01
C ASN A 92 -12.25 9.24 19.04
N LEU A 93 -12.12 9.88 17.87
CA LEU A 93 -11.95 11.33 17.76
C LEU A 93 -13.00 11.93 16.81
N LYS A 94 -14.26 11.59 17.02
CA LYS A 94 -15.39 12.04 16.18
C LYS A 94 -15.45 13.56 16.04
N GLU A 95 -15.16 14.29 17.11
CA GLU A 95 -15.18 15.74 17.15
C GLU A 95 -14.12 16.39 16.25
N LEU A 96 -12.97 15.72 16.06
CA LEU A 96 -11.89 16.18 15.17
C LEU A 96 -12.09 15.76 13.71
N CYS A 97 -13.03 14.85 13.45
CA CYS A 97 -13.35 14.41 12.09
C CYS A 97 -14.30 15.36 11.34
N ILE A 98 -14.79 16.41 11.99
CA ILE A 98 -15.53 17.48 11.33
C ILE A 98 -14.50 18.28 10.53
N ALA A 99 -14.60 18.25 9.21
CA ALA A 99 -13.75 19.03 8.31
C ALA A 99 -13.96 20.53 8.60
N GLN A 100 -13.26 21.07 9.55
CA GLN A 100 -13.06 22.51 9.63
C GLN A 100 -12.17 22.86 8.42
N ARG A 101 -12.73 23.65 7.51
CA ARG A 101 -11.95 24.28 6.46
C ARG A 101 -10.94 25.18 7.15
N MET A 102 -9.72 24.66 7.36
CA MET A 102 -8.62 25.49 7.85
C MET A 102 -8.46 26.63 6.83
N PRO A 103 -8.57 27.89 7.24
CA PRO A 103 -8.19 28.98 6.35
C PRO A 103 -6.75 28.71 5.91
N ASN A 104 -6.45 28.96 4.64
CA ASN A 104 -5.16 28.67 4.01
C ASN A 104 -4.02 28.90 4.99
N CYS A 105 -3.42 27.81 5.48
CA CYS A 105 -2.17 27.88 6.24
C CYS A 105 -1.10 28.38 5.27
N SER A 106 -0.79 29.66 5.29
CA SER A 106 0.38 30.17 4.59
C SER A 106 1.62 29.81 5.41
N ILE A 107 2.57 29.16 4.75
CA ILE A 107 3.90 28.93 5.33
C ILE A 107 4.69 30.22 5.07
N ASN A 108 4.99 30.97 6.12
CA ASN A 108 5.85 32.12 6.04
C ASN A 108 7.29 31.71 6.35
N GLU A 109 8.19 32.01 5.44
CA GLU A 109 9.63 31.87 5.65
C GLU A 109 10.13 33.06 6.44
N GLU A 110 10.52 32.85 7.69
CA GLU A 110 11.17 33.91 8.47
C GLU A 110 12.59 34.17 7.92
N LYS A 111 13.08 35.39 8.10
CA LYS A 111 14.44 35.80 7.69
C LYS A 111 15.58 34.93 8.26
N THR A 112 15.29 34.04 9.18
CA THR A 112 16.19 33.03 9.78
C THR A 112 16.16 31.67 9.08
N GLY A 113 15.38 31.51 8.00
CA GLY A 113 15.21 30.22 7.30
C GLY A 113 14.36 29.18 8.04
N GLN A 114 13.71 29.56 9.15
CA GLN A 114 12.76 28.68 9.84
C GLN A 114 11.36 28.84 9.27
N LEU A 115 10.73 27.70 8.93
CA LEU A 115 9.34 27.66 8.48
C LEU A 115 8.42 27.70 9.70
N ARG A 116 7.49 28.64 9.75
CA ARG A 116 6.40 28.68 10.74
C ARG A 116 5.06 28.65 10.07
N PHE A 117 4.14 27.91 10.66
CA PHE A 117 2.73 27.95 10.27
C PHE A 117 2.11 29.23 10.85
N ALA A 118 1.51 30.03 10.01
CA ALA A 118 0.76 31.21 10.38
C ALA A 118 -0.74 30.92 10.48
#